data_439f1bd960891ed5ee949891d0c8f6f7
#
_entry.id   439f1bd960891ed5ee949891d0c8f6f7
#
_cell.length_a   1.000
_cell.length_b   1.000
_cell.length_c   1.000
_cell.angle_alpha   90.00
_cell.angle_beta   90.00
_cell.angle_gamma   90.00
#
_symmetry.space_group_name_H-M   'P 1'
#
loop_
_entity.id
_entity.type
_entity.pdbx_description
1 polymer ?
#
loop_
_entity_poly.entity_id
_entity_poly.type
_entity_poly.pdbx_seq_one_letter_code
_entity_poly.pdbx_strand_id
1 'polypeptide(L)'
;MNKNILEKKNCLITGATGGLGKQIAIELAKKNCNLFLTGRQNKKLEKLNDELKKVHKNNLIKHKHCNLQETQELNNLIQKIRDEFNSIDILVNCAGIFPVSSISQSTLEQYDSCMNLNVRVPFVLSKEFSKDMIKNGWGRIVNIASSGAYNGLKNTTIYRSSKHALLGLSRSLHNELKEFNVRTFCISQGPIKTNIGKDIIKKENPNENYETFMNPNEIAEFITFAISFDNNLISPEIRLGRIK
;
A
#
# COMPACT_ATOMS: atom_id res chain seq x y z
N MET A 1 23.20 5.14 -18.95
CA MET A 1 22.57 5.34 -17.64
C MET A 1 21.09 5.05 -17.79
N ASN A 2 20.53 4.10 -17.06
CA ASN A 2 19.09 3.85 -17.11
C ASN A 2 18.35 5.09 -16.60
N LYS A 3 17.50 5.67 -17.46
CA LYS A 3 16.67 6.83 -17.11
C LYS A 3 15.82 6.48 -15.89
N ASN A 4 15.84 7.32 -14.85
CA ASN A 4 14.98 7.14 -13.69
C ASN A 4 13.52 7.44 -14.09
N ILE A 5 12.77 6.40 -14.48
CA ILE A 5 11.40 6.54 -14.95
C ILE A 5 10.40 7.00 -13.87
N LEU A 6 10.81 6.95 -12.59
CA LEU A 6 10.00 7.36 -11.46
C LEU A 6 10.18 8.86 -11.14
N GLU A 7 11.18 9.52 -11.72
CA GLU A 7 11.45 10.93 -11.47
C GLU A 7 10.24 11.80 -11.83
N LYS A 8 9.86 12.69 -10.91
CA LYS A 8 8.71 13.60 -11.02
C LYS A 8 7.34 12.91 -11.12
N LYS A 9 7.26 11.59 -10.95
CA LYS A 9 5.98 10.88 -10.89
C LYS A 9 5.22 11.23 -9.61
N ASN A 10 3.93 11.43 -9.73
CA ASN A 10 3.04 11.75 -8.61
C ASN A 10 2.57 10.46 -7.92
N CYS A 11 2.94 10.27 -6.68
CA CYS A 11 2.67 9.06 -5.91
C CYS A 11 1.67 9.32 -4.77
N LEU A 12 0.58 8.58 -4.71
CA LEU A 12 -0.29 8.51 -3.54
C LEU A 12 0.08 7.29 -2.70
N ILE A 13 0.32 7.50 -1.39
CA ILE A 13 0.62 6.42 -0.45
C ILE A 13 -0.40 6.44 0.69
N THR A 14 -1.25 5.41 0.77
CA THR A 14 -2.13 5.21 1.91
C THR A 14 -1.41 4.47 3.04
N GLY A 15 -1.78 4.75 4.29
CA GLY A 15 -1.08 4.15 5.43
C GLY A 15 0.39 4.59 5.57
N ALA A 16 0.73 5.78 5.08
CA ALA A 16 2.09 6.32 5.03
C ALA A 16 2.78 6.45 6.40
N THR A 17 2.02 6.45 7.50
CA THR A 17 2.56 6.47 8.87
C THR A 17 2.82 5.08 9.46
N GLY A 18 2.45 4.01 8.75
CA GLY A 18 2.75 2.63 9.12
C GLY A 18 4.21 2.26 8.84
N GLY A 19 4.69 1.16 9.43
CA GLY A 19 6.09 0.74 9.29
C GLY A 19 6.52 0.57 7.83
N LEU A 20 5.72 -0.13 7.01
CA LEU A 20 6.03 -0.32 5.59
C LEU A 20 5.74 0.94 4.76
N GLY A 21 4.59 1.59 4.97
CA GLY A 21 4.21 2.79 4.19
C GLY A 21 5.21 3.94 4.33
N LYS A 22 5.79 4.12 5.53
CA LYS A 22 6.88 5.09 5.77
C LYS A 22 8.11 4.76 4.93
N GLN A 23 8.53 3.50 4.87
CA GLN A 23 9.71 3.11 4.11
C GLN A 23 9.49 3.23 2.60
N ILE A 24 8.29 2.88 2.10
CA ILE A 24 7.93 3.10 0.70
C ILE A 24 7.99 4.60 0.36
N ALA A 25 7.49 5.48 1.24
CA ALA A 25 7.57 6.93 1.03
C ALA A 25 9.03 7.42 0.94
N ILE A 26 9.92 6.91 1.81
CA ILE A 26 11.35 7.24 1.79
C ILE A 26 12.00 6.78 0.47
N GLU A 27 11.76 5.53 0.05
CA GLU A 27 12.36 5.00 -1.17
C GLU A 27 11.87 5.72 -2.44
N LEU A 28 10.58 6.06 -2.53
CA LEU A 28 10.05 6.83 -3.64
C LEU A 28 10.56 8.28 -3.64
N ALA A 29 10.76 8.89 -2.47
CA ALA A 29 11.39 10.20 -2.36
C ALA A 29 12.84 10.19 -2.89
N LYS A 30 13.62 9.15 -2.59
CA LYS A 30 14.98 8.95 -3.13
C LYS A 30 15.00 8.85 -4.67
N LYS A 31 13.89 8.41 -5.27
CA LYS A 31 13.71 8.37 -6.73
C LYS A 31 13.19 9.68 -7.32
N ASN A 32 13.16 10.74 -6.54
CA ASN A 32 12.63 12.07 -6.93
C ASN A 32 11.15 12.06 -7.34
N CYS A 33 10.34 11.17 -6.75
CA CYS A 33 8.90 11.22 -6.89
C CYS A 33 8.29 12.37 -6.09
N ASN A 34 7.21 12.95 -6.59
CA ASN A 34 6.31 13.78 -5.78
C ASN A 34 5.42 12.88 -4.92
N LEU A 35 5.14 13.25 -3.68
CA LEU A 35 4.44 12.37 -2.74
C LEU A 35 3.19 13.03 -2.16
N PHE A 36 2.06 12.34 -2.21
CA PHE A 36 0.90 12.63 -1.41
C PHE A 36 0.72 11.54 -0.34
N LEU A 37 0.86 11.91 0.92
CA LEU A 37 0.87 10.98 2.05
C LEU A 37 -0.45 11.04 2.79
N THR A 38 -1.06 9.88 3.06
CA THR A 38 -2.28 9.85 3.89
C THR A 38 -2.25 8.75 4.94
N GLY A 39 -2.95 9.00 6.04
CA GLY A 39 -3.07 8.11 7.18
C GLY A 39 -3.89 8.71 8.31
N ARG A 40 -4.19 7.93 9.36
CA ARG A 40 -5.06 8.35 10.47
C ARG A 40 -4.39 9.19 11.56
N GLN A 41 -3.06 9.29 11.58
CA GLN A 41 -2.33 9.96 12.67
C GLN A 41 -1.67 11.24 12.16
N ASN A 42 -2.38 12.38 12.32
CA ASN A 42 -1.96 13.66 11.76
C ASN A 42 -0.53 14.06 12.19
N LYS A 43 -0.23 14.02 13.49
CA LYS A 43 1.11 14.36 14.00
C LYS A 43 2.23 13.52 13.39
N LYS A 44 1.98 12.23 13.10
CA LYS A 44 2.97 11.38 12.44
C LYS A 44 3.10 11.69 10.95
N LEU A 45 2.01 12.10 10.30
CA LEU A 45 2.04 12.54 8.89
C LEU A 45 2.84 13.82 8.76
N GLU A 46 2.59 14.81 9.60
CA GLU A 46 3.32 16.09 9.65
C GLU A 46 4.82 15.83 9.84
N LYS A 47 5.18 15.03 10.86
CA LYS A 47 6.57 14.66 11.11
C LYS A 47 7.23 13.99 9.91
N LEU A 48 6.58 13.02 9.28
CA LEU A 48 7.10 12.33 8.09
C LEU A 48 7.27 13.29 6.92
N ASN A 49 6.27 14.15 6.66
CA ASN A 49 6.33 15.17 5.62
C ASN A 49 7.55 16.11 5.81
N ASP A 50 7.78 16.56 7.04
CA ASP A 50 8.90 17.45 7.34
C ASP A 50 10.25 16.74 7.25
N GLU A 51 10.34 15.48 7.72
CA GLU A 51 11.54 14.65 7.53
C GLU A 51 11.89 14.50 6.05
N LEU A 52 10.92 14.18 5.21
CA LEU A 52 11.14 14.00 3.78
C LEU A 52 11.49 15.30 3.06
N LYS A 53 10.84 16.41 3.36
CA LYS A 53 11.13 17.73 2.76
C LYS A 53 12.53 18.24 3.09
N LYS A 54 13.06 17.94 4.28
CA LYS A 54 14.43 18.31 4.66
C LYS A 54 15.48 17.64 3.77
N VAL A 55 15.24 16.38 3.41
CA VAL A 55 16.19 15.56 2.64
C VAL A 55 15.99 15.68 1.14
N HIS A 56 14.73 15.80 0.70
CA HIS A 56 14.33 15.80 -0.70
C HIS A 56 13.69 17.14 -1.10
N LYS A 57 14.48 18.21 -1.09
CA LYS A 57 14.01 19.61 -1.29
C LYS A 57 13.34 19.87 -2.64
N ASN A 58 13.66 19.08 -3.67
CA ASN A 58 13.14 19.27 -5.03
C ASN A 58 11.82 18.52 -5.29
N ASN A 59 11.35 17.73 -4.31
CA ASN A 59 10.12 16.96 -4.45
C ASN A 59 8.93 17.74 -3.91
N LEU A 60 7.82 17.70 -4.63
CA LEU A 60 6.55 18.15 -4.08
C LEU A 60 6.04 17.09 -3.09
N ILE A 61 6.02 17.42 -1.80
CA ILE A 61 5.54 16.51 -0.75
C ILE A 61 4.37 17.17 -0.03
N LYS A 62 3.22 16.51 -0.10
CA LYS A 62 1.95 16.93 0.52
C LYS A 62 1.41 15.82 1.40
N HIS A 63 0.56 16.17 2.33
CA HIS A 63 -0.14 15.19 3.15
C HIS A 63 -1.53 15.65 3.54
N LYS A 64 -2.39 14.68 3.83
CA LYS A 64 -3.70 14.92 4.43
C LYS A 64 -4.06 13.76 5.36
N HIS A 65 -4.45 14.09 6.59
CA HIS A 65 -5.12 13.16 7.49
C HIS A 65 -6.45 12.70 6.87
N CYS A 66 -6.72 11.39 6.95
CA CYS A 66 -7.97 10.83 6.46
C CYS A 66 -8.28 9.51 7.16
N ASN A 67 -9.50 9.36 7.63
CA ASN A 67 -10.09 8.06 7.89
C ASN A 67 -10.65 7.51 6.58
N LEU A 68 -9.89 6.67 5.91
CA LEU A 68 -10.24 6.12 4.58
C LEU A 68 -11.52 5.29 4.59
N GLN A 69 -12.02 4.85 5.74
CA GLN A 69 -13.25 4.09 5.88
C GLN A 69 -14.50 4.97 5.78
N GLU A 70 -14.35 6.28 6.05
CA GLU A 70 -15.43 7.25 5.95
C GLU A 70 -15.55 7.76 4.51
N THR A 71 -16.68 7.49 3.87
CA THR A 71 -16.89 7.81 2.45
C THR A 71 -16.70 9.29 2.15
N GLN A 72 -17.20 10.17 3.02
CA GLN A 72 -17.06 11.61 2.82
C GLN A 72 -15.60 12.08 2.95
N GLU A 73 -14.85 11.54 3.93
CA GLU A 73 -13.43 11.87 4.08
C GLU A 73 -12.60 11.35 2.89
N LEU A 74 -12.91 10.15 2.39
CA LEU A 74 -12.26 9.58 1.21
C LEU A 74 -12.51 10.44 -0.04
N ASN A 75 -13.75 10.89 -0.26
CA ASN A 75 -14.08 11.79 -1.36
C ASN A 75 -13.36 13.15 -1.23
N ASN A 76 -13.32 13.72 -0.03
CA ASN A 76 -12.58 14.96 0.26
C ASN A 76 -11.06 14.78 0.09
N LEU A 77 -10.53 13.59 0.34
CA LEU A 77 -9.13 13.27 0.08
C LEU A 77 -8.85 13.23 -1.41
N ILE A 78 -9.68 12.53 -2.19
CA ILE A 78 -9.55 12.43 -3.66
C ILE A 78 -9.59 13.82 -4.28
N GLN A 79 -10.54 14.67 -3.89
CA GLN A 79 -10.61 16.05 -4.39
C GLN A 79 -9.34 16.84 -4.05
N LYS A 80 -8.87 16.76 -2.80
CA LYS A 80 -7.64 17.46 -2.38
C LYS A 80 -6.41 16.98 -3.17
N ILE A 81 -6.32 15.69 -3.50
CA ILE A 81 -5.24 15.16 -4.32
C ILE A 81 -5.30 15.76 -5.73
N ARG A 82 -6.49 15.85 -6.34
CA ARG A 82 -6.66 16.45 -7.67
C ARG A 82 -6.29 17.94 -7.70
N ASP A 83 -6.63 18.67 -6.65
CA ASP A 83 -6.30 20.11 -6.52
C ASP A 83 -4.78 20.33 -6.43
N GLU A 84 -4.03 19.41 -5.80
CA GLU A 84 -2.60 19.57 -5.55
C GLU A 84 -1.70 18.93 -6.62
N PHE A 85 -2.16 17.84 -7.27
CA PHE A 85 -1.33 17.00 -8.14
C PHE A 85 -1.91 16.81 -9.56
N ASN A 86 -3.11 17.28 -9.85
CA ASN A 86 -3.87 17.02 -11.07
C ASN A 86 -4.13 15.54 -11.34
N SER A 87 -3.08 14.70 -11.36
CA SER A 87 -3.15 13.26 -11.62
C SER A 87 -2.21 12.49 -10.69
N ILE A 88 -2.50 11.21 -10.49
CA ILE A 88 -1.63 10.27 -9.79
C ILE A 88 -1.09 9.24 -10.79
N ASP A 89 0.23 9.12 -10.84
CA ASP A 89 0.94 8.14 -11.67
C ASP A 89 1.15 6.81 -10.93
N ILE A 90 1.39 6.88 -9.62
CA ILE A 90 1.68 5.72 -8.77
C ILE A 90 0.74 5.71 -7.56
N LEU A 91 -0.06 4.66 -7.44
CA LEU A 91 -0.93 4.43 -6.29
C LEU A 91 -0.39 3.29 -5.44
N VAL A 92 -0.10 3.56 -4.15
CA VAL A 92 0.31 2.54 -3.18
C VAL A 92 -0.77 2.35 -2.13
N ASN A 93 -1.55 1.28 -2.26
CA ASN A 93 -2.56 0.84 -1.29
C ASN A 93 -1.88 0.05 -0.16
N CYS A 94 -1.37 0.77 0.85
CA CYS A 94 -0.64 0.19 1.99
C CYS A 94 -1.41 0.29 3.31
N ALA A 95 -2.51 1.05 3.36
CA ALA A 95 -3.39 1.07 4.53
C ALA A 95 -4.08 -0.28 4.73
N GLY A 96 -4.13 -0.75 5.97
CA GLY A 96 -4.81 -2.00 6.30
C GLY A 96 -4.90 -2.23 7.80
N ILE A 97 -5.80 -3.13 8.19
CA ILE A 97 -5.95 -3.63 9.56
C ILE A 97 -5.90 -5.15 9.57
N PHE A 98 -5.54 -5.70 10.73
CA PHE A 98 -5.38 -7.12 10.97
C PHE A 98 -6.22 -7.52 12.20
N PRO A 99 -7.54 -7.75 12.07
CA PRO A 99 -8.33 -8.27 13.17
C PRO A 99 -7.96 -9.74 13.45
N VAL A 100 -7.88 -10.07 14.76
CA VAL A 100 -7.61 -11.40 15.27
C VAL A 100 -8.73 -11.78 16.20
N SER A 101 -9.50 -12.80 15.85
CA SER A 101 -10.57 -13.36 16.67
C SER A 101 -10.96 -14.74 16.14
N SER A 102 -11.43 -15.63 17.04
CA SER A 102 -12.06 -16.88 16.61
C SER A 102 -13.34 -16.56 15.82
N ILE A 103 -13.77 -17.47 14.96
CA ILE A 103 -15.00 -17.24 14.15
C ILE A 103 -16.22 -17.02 15.03
N SER A 104 -16.32 -17.69 16.15
CA SER A 104 -17.43 -17.55 17.10
C SER A 104 -17.44 -16.23 17.88
N GLN A 105 -16.28 -15.53 17.96
CA GLN A 105 -16.14 -14.24 18.63
C GLN A 105 -16.01 -13.07 17.64
N SER A 106 -15.95 -13.36 16.36
CA SER A 106 -15.88 -12.34 15.33
C SER A 106 -17.21 -11.59 15.21
N THR A 107 -17.14 -10.26 15.04
CA THR A 107 -18.34 -9.45 14.83
C THR A 107 -18.47 -8.96 13.41
N LEU A 108 -19.69 -8.60 12.99
CA LEU A 108 -19.92 -8.02 11.66
C LEU A 108 -19.19 -6.68 11.50
N GLU A 109 -19.08 -5.87 12.55
CA GLU A 109 -18.36 -4.60 12.53
C GLU A 109 -16.87 -4.81 12.25
N GLN A 110 -16.27 -5.86 12.83
CA GLN A 110 -14.87 -6.23 12.53
C GLN A 110 -14.70 -6.67 11.08
N TYR A 111 -15.66 -7.47 10.58
CA TYR A 111 -15.67 -7.90 9.18
C TYR A 111 -15.81 -6.72 8.22
N ASP A 112 -16.83 -5.89 8.42
CA ASP A 112 -17.12 -4.73 7.57
C ASP A 112 -15.96 -3.72 7.58
N SER A 113 -15.41 -3.41 8.76
CA SER A 113 -14.25 -2.52 8.88
C SER A 113 -13.03 -3.08 8.14
N CYS A 114 -12.77 -4.39 8.24
CA CYS A 114 -11.65 -5.02 7.57
C CYS A 114 -11.83 -5.04 6.04
N MET A 115 -13.00 -5.45 5.57
CA MET A 115 -13.33 -5.45 4.13
C MET A 115 -13.34 -4.04 3.55
N ASN A 116 -13.87 -3.08 4.29
CA ASN A 116 -13.87 -1.68 3.87
C ASN A 116 -12.43 -1.16 3.67
N LEU A 117 -11.57 -1.26 4.69
CA LEU A 117 -10.23 -0.70 4.59
C LEU A 117 -9.31 -1.50 3.67
N ASN A 118 -9.34 -2.85 3.75
CA ASN A 118 -8.39 -3.69 3.04
C ASN A 118 -8.78 -3.97 1.58
N VAL A 119 -10.06 -3.78 1.20
CA VAL A 119 -10.57 -4.14 -0.14
C VAL A 119 -11.30 -2.98 -0.82
N ARG A 120 -12.35 -2.43 -0.17
CA ARG A 120 -13.16 -1.36 -0.78
C ARG A 120 -12.34 -0.09 -1.04
N VAL A 121 -11.51 0.34 -0.10
CA VAL A 121 -10.64 1.52 -0.27
C VAL A 121 -9.67 1.35 -1.44
N PRO A 122 -8.87 0.26 -1.54
CA PRO A 122 -8.06 -0.02 -2.73
C PRO A 122 -8.86 -0.03 -4.05
N PHE A 123 -10.06 -0.61 -4.06
CA PHE A 123 -10.93 -0.58 -5.23
C PHE A 123 -11.31 0.85 -5.63
N VAL A 124 -11.80 1.67 -4.67
CA VAL A 124 -12.23 3.05 -4.94
C VAL A 124 -11.07 3.90 -5.47
N LEU A 125 -9.90 3.84 -4.82
CA LEU A 125 -8.73 4.62 -5.24
C LEU A 125 -8.20 4.15 -6.59
N SER A 126 -8.17 2.82 -6.85
CA SER A 126 -7.76 2.28 -8.14
C SER A 126 -8.70 2.71 -9.25
N LYS A 127 -10.03 2.61 -9.04
CA LYS A 127 -11.06 3.09 -9.98
C LYS A 127 -10.90 4.57 -10.30
N GLU A 128 -10.60 5.38 -9.29
CA GLU A 128 -10.52 6.83 -9.46
C GLU A 128 -9.26 7.25 -10.22
N PHE A 129 -8.09 6.75 -9.82
CA PHE A 129 -6.82 7.21 -10.38
C PHE A 129 -6.38 6.44 -11.64
N SER A 130 -6.93 5.25 -11.91
CA SER A 130 -6.65 4.54 -13.17
C SER A 130 -7.13 5.30 -14.40
N LYS A 131 -8.16 6.14 -14.28
CA LYS A 131 -8.66 6.99 -15.37
C LYS A 131 -7.55 7.89 -15.95
N ASP A 132 -6.79 8.54 -15.07
CA ASP A 132 -5.68 9.40 -15.48
C ASP A 132 -4.49 8.57 -16.01
N MET A 133 -4.20 7.44 -15.37
CA MET A 133 -3.16 6.51 -15.82
C MET A 133 -3.43 5.98 -17.22
N ILE A 134 -4.68 5.59 -17.51
CA ILE A 134 -5.12 5.15 -18.85
C ILE A 134 -4.95 6.27 -19.86
N LYS A 135 -5.44 7.46 -19.55
CA LYS A 135 -5.31 8.64 -20.44
C LYS A 135 -3.86 8.99 -20.76
N ASN A 136 -2.98 8.83 -19.77
CA ASN A 136 -1.56 9.15 -19.90
C ASN A 136 -0.73 8.00 -20.50
N GLY A 137 -1.32 6.81 -20.72
CA GLY A 137 -0.63 5.61 -21.21
C GLY A 137 0.47 5.12 -20.28
N TRP A 138 0.38 5.44 -18.99
CA TRP A 138 1.35 5.03 -17.98
C TRP A 138 0.75 5.06 -16.56
N GLY A 139 1.00 4.03 -15.78
CA GLY A 139 0.58 3.98 -14.38
C GLY A 139 1.15 2.79 -13.61
N ARG A 140 1.19 2.92 -12.28
CA ARG A 140 1.57 1.84 -11.37
C ARG A 140 0.59 1.78 -10.20
N ILE A 141 -0.03 0.62 -9.99
CA ILE A 141 -0.91 0.35 -8.83
C ILE A 141 -0.25 -0.74 -8.01
N VAL A 142 0.07 -0.43 -6.77
CA VAL A 142 0.71 -1.37 -5.82
C VAL A 142 -0.28 -1.67 -4.70
N ASN A 143 -0.73 -2.92 -4.61
CA ASN A 143 -1.60 -3.40 -3.54
C ASN A 143 -0.79 -4.22 -2.54
N ILE A 144 -0.71 -3.77 -1.30
CA ILE A 144 -0.01 -4.49 -0.23
C ILE A 144 -0.95 -5.57 0.34
N ALA A 145 -0.76 -6.78 -0.17
CA ALA A 145 -1.49 -7.95 0.28
C ALA A 145 -0.83 -8.61 1.51
N SER A 146 -0.63 -9.91 1.48
CA SER A 146 0.01 -10.69 2.54
C SER A 146 0.22 -12.14 2.04
N SER A 147 1.14 -12.89 2.64
CA SER A 147 1.16 -14.35 2.52
C SER A 147 -0.18 -14.99 2.91
N GLY A 148 -0.96 -14.31 3.76
CA GLY A 148 -2.33 -14.68 4.10
C GLY A 148 -3.35 -14.60 2.96
N ALA A 149 -2.97 -14.11 1.78
CA ALA A 149 -3.80 -14.15 0.58
C ALA A 149 -3.82 -15.53 -0.13
N TYR A 150 -3.04 -16.49 0.35
CA TYR A 150 -2.88 -17.82 -0.29
C TYR A 150 -3.14 -19.01 0.63
N ASN A 151 -3.39 -18.77 1.91
CA ASN A 151 -3.61 -19.84 2.89
C ASN A 151 -4.57 -19.40 4.01
N GLY A 152 -5.05 -20.37 4.79
CA GLY A 152 -5.83 -20.17 6.01
C GLY A 152 -4.95 -20.20 7.26
N LEU A 153 -5.39 -19.56 8.35
CA LEU A 153 -4.82 -19.69 9.68
C LEU A 153 -5.90 -19.44 10.73
N LYS A 154 -5.83 -20.17 11.82
CA LYS A 154 -6.75 -20.01 12.95
C LYS A 154 -6.82 -18.55 13.41
N ASN A 155 -7.98 -18.10 13.85
CA ASN A 155 -8.26 -16.77 14.38
C ASN A 155 -8.04 -15.58 13.42
N THR A 156 -7.82 -15.83 12.12
CA THR A 156 -7.54 -14.79 11.13
C THR A 156 -8.49 -14.79 9.93
N THR A 157 -9.67 -15.42 10.10
CA THR A 157 -10.65 -15.61 9.02
C THR A 157 -10.98 -14.30 8.30
N ILE A 158 -11.35 -13.26 9.04
CA ILE A 158 -11.70 -11.95 8.49
C ILE A 158 -10.54 -11.35 7.68
N TYR A 159 -9.36 -11.30 8.28
CA TYR A 159 -8.18 -10.72 7.64
C TYR A 159 -7.79 -11.47 6.36
N ARG A 160 -7.72 -12.80 6.44
CA ARG A 160 -7.32 -13.61 5.28
C ARG A 160 -8.34 -13.53 4.17
N SER A 161 -9.65 -13.54 4.48
CA SER A 161 -10.69 -13.31 3.48
C SER A 161 -10.47 -11.97 2.75
N SER A 162 -10.16 -10.91 3.49
CA SER A 162 -9.87 -9.60 2.88
C SER A 162 -8.63 -9.62 1.99
N LYS A 163 -7.58 -10.36 2.37
CA LYS A 163 -6.35 -10.44 1.56
C LYS A 163 -6.50 -11.34 0.32
N HIS A 164 -7.31 -12.41 0.39
CA HIS A 164 -7.72 -13.17 -0.80
C HIS A 164 -8.55 -12.28 -1.75
N ALA A 165 -9.49 -11.51 -1.23
CA ALA A 165 -10.28 -10.58 -2.05
C ALA A 165 -9.40 -9.50 -2.71
N LEU A 166 -8.40 -8.94 -1.98
CA LEU A 166 -7.45 -7.97 -2.54
C LEU A 166 -6.57 -8.59 -3.63
N LEU A 167 -6.17 -9.86 -3.50
CA LEU A 167 -5.46 -10.59 -4.54
C LEU A 167 -6.32 -10.75 -5.79
N GLY A 168 -7.60 -11.15 -5.64
CA GLY A 168 -8.54 -11.25 -6.74
C GLY A 168 -8.75 -9.91 -7.46
N LEU A 169 -8.94 -8.82 -6.70
CA LEU A 169 -9.01 -7.47 -7.22
C LEU A 169 -7.75 -7.10 -8.03
N SER A 170 -6.57 -7.40 -7.49
CA SER A 170 -5.30 -7.09 -8.16
C SER A 170 -5.14 -7.81 -9.49
N ARG A 171 -5.54 -9.09 -9.55
CA ARG A 171 -5.54 -9.90 -10.78
C ARG A 171 -6.44 -9.32 -11.86
N SER A 172 -7.67 -8.92 -11.47
CA SER A 172 -8.63 -8.31 -12.40
C SER A 172 -8.11 -6.96 -12.91
N LEU A 173 -7.65 -6.09 -12.02
CA LEU A 173 -7.05 -4.80 -12.40
C LEU A 173 -5.86 -4.98 -13.35
N HIS A 174 -4.98 -5.97 -13.11
CA HIS A 174 -3.88 -6.26 -14.02
C HIS A 174 -4.37 -6.58 -15.44
N ASN A 175 -5.36 -7.47 -15.57
CA ASN A 175 -5.87 -7.87 -16.87
C ASN A 175 -6.61 -6.74 -17.61
N GLU A 176 -7.36 -5.91 -16.88
CA GLU A 176 -8.10 -4.78 -17.47
C GLU A 176 -7.15 -3.63 -17.89
N LEU A 177 -6.08 -3.39 -17.17
CA LEU A 177 -5.30 -2.16 -17.31
C LEU A 177 -3.97 -2.33 -18.08
N LYS A 178 -3.49 -3.55 -18.28
CA LYS A 178 -2.17 -3.83 -18.91
C LYS A 178 -2.06 -3.28 -20.33
N GLU A 179 -3.15 -3.28 -21.10
CA GLU A 179 -3.18 -2.76 -22.48
C GLU A 179 -2.93 -1.25 -22.54
N PHE A 180 -3.20 -0.54 -21.45
CA PHE A 180 -2.95 0.90 -21.32
C PHE A 180 -1.59 1.22 -20.69
N ASN A 181 -0.69 0.24 -20.58
CA ASN A 181 0.60 0.36 -19.86
C ASN A 181 0.43 0.77 -18.37
N VAL A 182 -0.70 0.42 -17.78
CA VAL A 182 -0.95 0.55 -16.35
C VAL A 182 -0.69 -0.79 -15.69
N ARG A 183 0.36 -0.84 -14.87
CA ARG A 183 0.84 -2.09 -14.25
C ARG A 183 0.35 -2.21 -12.82
N THR A 184 -0.29 -3.31 -12.51
CA THR A 184 -0.76 -3.63 -11.16
C THR A 184 0.16 -4.67 -10.52
N PHE A 185 0.59 -4.39 -9.30
CA PHE A 185 1.45 -5.26 -8.49
C PHE A 185 0.72 -5.64 -7.20
N CYS A 186 0.60 -6.93 -6.95
CA CYS A 186 0.12 -7.49 -5.69
C CYS A 186 1.33 -7.98 -4.88
N ILE A 187 1.70 -7.26 -3.84
CA ILE A 187 2.86 -7.59 -3.01
C ILE A 187 2.38 -8.39 -1.81
N SER A 188 2.75 -9.66 -1.78
CA SER A 188 2.34 -10.64 -0.76
C SER A 188 3.54 -11.05 0.09
N GLN A 189 3.81 -10.26 1.12
CA GLN A 189 4.89 -10.49 2.07
C GLN A 189 4.43 -11.32 3.28
N GLY A 190 5.37 -12.00 3.90
CA GLY A 190 5.22 -12.60 5.22
C GLY A 190 5.22 -11.55 6.34
N PRO A 191 5.43 -11.97 7.60
CA PRO A 191 5.50 -11.06 8.75
C PRO A 191 6.60 -10.01 8.61
N ILE A 192 6.28 -8.76 8.97
CA ILE A 192 7.18 -7.59 8.85
C ILE A 192 7.48 -7.01 10.24
N LYS A 193 8.70 -6.52 10.46
CA LYS A 193 9.11 -5.78 11.68
C LYS A 193 8.39 -4.43 11.76
N THR A 194 7.12 -4.46 12.20
CA THR A 194 6.24 -3.30 12.39
C THR A 194 5.46 -3.40 13.69
N ASN A 195 4.79 -2.33 14.11
CA ASN A 195 3.92 -2.40 15.29
C ASN A 195 2.81 -3.44 15.13
N ILE A 196 2.20 -3.53 13.94
CA ILE A 196 1.20 -4.58 13.62
C ILE A 196 1.84 -5.96 13.77
N GLY A 197 3.05 -6.18 13.27
CA GLY A 197 3.78 -7.43 13.43
C GLY A 197 4.01 -7.80 14.90
N LYS A 198 4.38 -6.84 15.74
CA LYS A 198 4.54 -7.04 17.21
C LYS A 198 3.21 -7.44 17.87
N ASP A 199 2.12 -6.77 17.50
CA ASP A 199 0.80 -7.04 18.07
C ASP A 199 0.28 -8.43 17.68
N ILE A 200 0.60 -8.89 16.46
CA ILE A 200 0.26 -10.24 15.98
C ILE A 200 0.98 -11.31 16.81
N ILE A 201 2.30 -11.17 17.03
CA ILE A 201 3.07 -12.11 17.85
C ILE A 201 2.46 -12.23 19.23
N LYS A 202 2.20 -11.12 19.90
CA LYS A 202 1.64 -11.12 21.25
C LYS A 202 0.31 -11.85 21.35
N LYS A 203 -0.50 -11.83 20.29
CA LYS A 203 -1.85 -12.39 20.29
C LYS A 203 -1.93 -13.84 19.79
N GLU A 204 -1.12 -14.20 18.82
CA GLU A 204 -1.27 -15.46 18.08
C GLU A 204 -0.15 -16.48 18.32
N ASN A 205 1.07 -16.02 18.45
CA ASN A 205 2.23 -16.89 18.63
C ASN A 205 3.31 -16.22 19.48
N PRO A 206 3.15 -16.18 20.81
CA PRO A 206 4.09 -15.52 21.72
C PRO A 206 5.53 -16.05 21.62
N ASN A 207 5.70 -17.27 21.11
CA ASN A 207 7.00 -17.94 20.94
C ASN A 207 7.67 -17.61 19.59
N GLU A 208 6.99 -16.91 18.68
CA GLU A 208 7.59 -16.55 17.41
C GLU A 208 8.64 -15.44 17.60
N ASN A 209 9.83 -15.66 17.04
CA ASN A 209 10.92 -14.69 17.17
C ASN A 209 10.69 -13.51 16.22
N TYR A 210 10.39 -12.33 16.81
CA TYR A 210 10.21 -11.09 16.03
C TYR A 210 11.44 -10.71 15.21
N GLU A 211 12.65 -11.08 15.66
CA GLU A 211 13.89 -10.75 14.93
C GLU A 211 14.00 -11.47 13.58
N THR A 212 13.25 -12.55 13.39
CA THR A 212 13.18 -13.24 12.09
C THR A 212 12.21 -12.58 11.11
N PHE A 213 11.45 -11.55 11.50
CA PHE A 213 10.54 -10.86 10.60
C PHE A 213 11.29 -10.04 9.56
N MET A 214 10.66 -9.88 8.38
CA MET A 214 11.23 -9.12 7.28
C MET A 214 11.40 -7.64 7.65
N ASN A 215 12.51 -7.06 7.19
CA ASN A 215 12.75 -5.63 7.36
C ASN A 215 11.86 -4.83 6.37
N PRO A 216 11.07 -3.86 6.84
CA PRO A 216 10.24 -3.05 5.96
C PRO A 216 11.04 -2.25 4.92
N ASN A 217 12.32 -1.93 5.19
CA ASN A 217 13.19 -1.23 4.23
C ASN A 217 13.46 -2.10 3.00
N GLU A 218 13.82 -3.38 3.20
CA GLU A 218 14.10 -4.33 2.10
C GLU A 218 12.86 -4.52 1.21
N ILE A 219 11.68 -4.60 1.83
CA ILE A 219 10.42 -4.71 1.08
C ILE A 219 10.16 -3.44 0.27
N ALA A 220 10.39 -2.26 0.84
CA ALA A 220 10.20 -0.98 0.16
C ALA A 220 11.18 -0.80 -1.00
N GLU A 221 12.45 -1.17 -0.84
CA GLU A 221 13.46 -1.18 -1.90
C GLU A 221 13.03 -2.11 -3.05
N PHE A 222 12.59 -3.33 -2.72
CA PHE A 222 12.12 -4.28 -3.72
C PHE A 222 10.88 -3.78 -4.48
N ILE A 223 9.90 -3.19 -3.79
CA ILE A 223 8.72 -2.58 -4.42
C ILE A 223 9.16 -1.47 -5.39
N THR A 224 10.03 -0.58 -4.93
CA THR A 224 10.52 0.54 -5.74
C THR A 224 11.28 0.05 -6.97
N PHE A 225 12.10 -1.00 -6.83
CA PHE A 225 12.75 -1.68 -7.93
C PHE A 225 11.71 -2.26 -8.92
N ALA A 226 10.73 -3.03 -8.44
CA ALA A 226 9.74 -3.69 -9.28
C ALA A 226 8.93 -2.68 -10.12
N ILE A 227 8.49 -1.56 -9.54
CA ILE A 227 7.70 -0.55 -10.25
C ILE A 227 8.55 0.33 -11.18
N SER A 228 9.88 0.31 -11.04
CA SER A 228 10.81 1.04 -11.90
C SER A 228 11.05 0.38 -13.27
N PHE A 229 10.59 -0.86 -13.46
CA PHE A 229 10.66 -1.51 -14.76
C PHE A 229 9.60 -0.98 -15.71
N ASP A 230 10.03 -0.64 -16.94
CA ASP A 230 9.13 -0.12 -17.98
C ASP A 230 9.24 -0.89 -19.31
N ASN A 231 9.97 -1.99 -19.31
CA ASN A 231 10.05 -2.92 -20.45
C ASN A 231 8.83 -3.87 -20.45
N ASN A 232 8.74 -4.78 -21.41
CA ASN A 232 7.61 -5.72 -21.55
C ASN A 232 7.50 -6.77 -20.44
N LEU A 233 8.45 -6.79 -19.49
CA LEU A 233 8.43 -7.72 -18.37
C LEU A 233 7.66 -7.14 -17.18
N ILE A 234 6.75 -7.94 -16.62
CA ILE A 234 6.06 -7.66 -15.36
C ILE A 234 5.88 -8.95 -14.56
N SER A 235 6.04 -8.86 -13.24
CA SER A 235 5.55 -9.85 -12.28
C SER A 235 4.39 -9.24 -11.51
N PRO A 236 3.12 -9.50 -11.89
CA PRO A 236 1.97 -8.86 -11.26
C PRO A 236 1.70 -9.37 -9.83
N GLU A 237 2.18 -10.58 -9.52
CA GLU A 237 2.09 -11.18 -8.18
C GLU A 237 3.49 -11.45 -7.66
N ILE A 238 3.85 -10.78 -6.58
CA ILE A 238 5.18 -10.87 -5.97
C ILE A 238 5.02 -11.42 -4.55
N ARG A 239 5.53 -12.62 -4.33
CA ARG A 239 5.57 -13.24 -3.01
C ARG A 239 6.95 -13.07 -2.39
N LEU A 240 6.97 -12.41 -1.23
CA LEU A 240 8.19 -12.19 -0.47
C LEU A 240 8.19 -13.07 0.77
N GLY A 241 9.23 -13.87 0.94
CA GLY A 241 9.44 -14.75 2.06
C GLY A 241 10.78 -14.50 2.75
N ARG A 242 10.93 -15.03 3.96
CA ARG A 242 12.20 -15.05 4.69
C ARG A 242 13.08 -16.19 4.17
N ILE A 243 14.38 -16.01 4.22
CA ILE A 243 15.33 -17.10 3.96
C ILE A 243 15.53 -17.93 5.24
N LYS A 244 15.57 -17.30 6.41
CA LYS A 244 15.74 -17.93 7.74
C LYS A 244 14.88 -17.22 8.79
#